data_b61d6ba22d53e9ea8fdbfd8651526861
#
_entry.id   b61d6ba22d53e9ea8fdbfd8651526861
#
_cell.length_a   1.000
_cell.length_b   1.000
_cell.length_c   1.000
_cell.angle_alpha   90.00
_cell.angle_beta   90.00
_cell.angle_gamma   90.00
#
_symmetry.space_group_name_H-M   'P 1'
#
loop_
_entity.id
_entity.type
_entity.pdbx_description
1 polymer ?
#
loop_
_entity_poly.entity_id
_entity_poly.type
_entity_poly.pdbx_seq_one_letter_code
_entity_poly.pdbx_strand_id
1 'polypeptide(L)'
;MIMIELLKQLISIPSYSREEGAVADFLELWMKDHGLDVHRKHNNLWVESQGTREQGSGSRVLLNAHIDTVRPSQSWTRDPHRATQEGDRIYGLGSNDDGGSLVAMLAAFMQLTQLSQHSSLQLHFNSTSTPLQLPFNIILALTAEEEVSGERGIQTLWDEIGPVDYALVGEPTGMRAATSERGLLVLDGVATGVSGHAARNEGVNALYKAMQDIEALRQHRFERVSPTMGEVRLNVTQINAGTAHNVIPDRCEFVVDIRPTEQYTNEEILHDLQQECQSTLTARNLRNRSSATPQDSLLLQVVKDLDIETFSSPTTSNWMRLPAACDAIKIGPGDSARSHHADEYITISEIEGAIDGYINIIRGVEEELKGS
;
A
#
# COMPACT_ATOMS: atom_id res chain seq x y z
N MET A 1 18.91 17.47 -4.25
CA MET A 1 18.97 18.38 -3.07
C MET A 1 17.57 18.82 -2.62
N ILE A 2 16.72 19.40 -3.49
CA ILE A 2 15.37 19.91 -3.10
C ILE A 2 14.43 18.81 -2.59
N MET A 3 14.41 17.62 -3.17
CA MET A 3 13.56 16.51 -2.74
C MET A 3 13.98 15.95 -1.37
N ILE A 4 15.27 15.98 -1.07
CA ILE A 4 15.79 15.59 0.24
C ILE A 4 15.34 16.58 1.32
N GLU A 5 15.34 17.88 1.02
CA GLU A 5 14.83 18.90 1.96
C GLU A 5 13.29 18.80 2.08
N LEU A 6 12.59 18.48 1.00
CA LEU A 6 11.15 18.20 1.06
C LEU A 6 10.88 17.02 2.00
N LEU A 7 11.58 15.89 1.84
CA LEU A 7 11.43 14.72 2.71
C LEU A 7 11.66 15.08 4.19
N LYS A 8 12.71 15.87 4.50
CA LYS A 8 12.98 16.31 5.87
C LYS A 8 11.85 17.18 6.45
N GLN A 9 11.23 18.01 5.62
CA GLN A 9 10.08 18.81 6.02
C GLN A 9 8.85 17.93 6.27
N LEU A 10 8.58 16.94 5.39
CA LEU A 10 7.49 15.98 5.57
C LEU A 10 7.62 15.21 6.89
N ILE A 11 8.80 14.68 7.21
CA ILE A 11 9.07 14.01 8.49
C ILE A 11 8.73 14.90 9.68
N SER A 12 8.92 16.23 9.58
CA SER A 12 8.66 17.15 10.68
C SER A 12 7.18 17.43 10.94
N ILE A 13 6.30 16.98 10.03
CA ILE A 13 4.84 17.17 10.13
C ILE A 13 4.20 15.81 10.47
N PRO A 14 3.71 15.58 11.69
CA PRO A 14 2.99 14.36 12.02
C PRO A 14 1.82 14.10 11.04
N SER A 15 1.78 12.92 10.45
CA SER A 15 0.82 12.56 9.42
C SER A 15 0.19 11.19 9.68
N TYR A 16 -0.22 10.93 10.91
CA TYR A 16 -0.86 9.67 11.25
C TYR A 16 -2.14 9.47 10.44
N SER A 17 -2.42 8.21 10.07
CA SER A 17 -3.64 7.88 9.31
C SER A 17 -4.89 8.52 9.93
N ARG A 18 -5.68 9.20 9.11
CA ARG A 18 -6.84 10.04 9.42
C ARG A 18 -6.53 11.40 10.08
N GLU A 19 -5.26 11.75 10.26
CA GLU A 19 -4.80 13.03 10.82
C GLU A 19 -3.86 13.77 9.84
N GLU A 20 -3.89 13.42 8.53
CA GLU A 20 -2.93 13.87 7.50
C GLU A 20 -3.15 15.32 7.03
N GLY A 21 -4.14 16.03 7.59
CA GLY A 21 -4.54 17.36 7.10
C GLY A 21 -3.37 18.34 6.96
N ALA A 22 -2.48 18.39 7.97
CA ALA A 22 -1.35 19.32 7.97
C ALA A 22 -0.31 18.99 6.88
N VAL A 23 0.00 17.71 6.66
CA VAL A 23 0.94 17.31 5.59
C VAL A 23 0.32 17.50 4.22
N ALA A 24 -0.99 17.25 4.05
CA ALA A 24 -1.70 17.52 2.81
C ALA A 24 -1.71 19.02 2.48
N ASP A 25 -1.99 19.89 3.45
CA ASP A 25 -1.94 21.36 3.29
C ASP A 25 -0.54 21.82 2.88
N PHE A 26 0.49 21.30 3.52
CA PHE A 26 1.88 21.62 3.22
C PHE A 26 2.27 21.16 1.79
N LEU A 27 1.95 19.91 1.42
CA LEU A 27 2.25 19.36 0.09
C LEU A 27 1.49 20.13 -1.01
N GLU A 28 0.21 20.44 -0.81
CA GLU A 28 -0.58 21.20 -1.75
C GLU A 28 0.05 22.58 -2.04
N LEU A 29 0.46 23.29 -0.97
CA LEU A 29 1.12 24.58 -1.10
C LEU A 29 2.47 24.44 -1.80
N TRP A 30 3.30 23.50 -1.33
CA TRP A 30 4.63 23.26 -1.90
C TRP A 30 4.56 22.94 -3.40
N MET A 31 3.65 22.05 -3.80
CA MET A 31 3.47 21.67 -5.21
C MET A 31 2.98 22.84 -6.05
N LYS A 32 2.04 23.66 -5.57
CA LYS A 32 1.57 24.88 -6.25
C LYS A 32 2.68 25.92 -6.42
N ASP A 33 3.51 26.12 -5.40
CA ASP A 33 4.66 27.03 -5.44
C ASP A 33 5.72 26.59 -6.47
N HIS A 34 5.71 25.27 -6.81
CA HIS A 34 6.56 24.69 -7.84
C HIS A 34 5.87 24.56 -9.22
N GLY A 35 4.70 25.20 -9.40
CA GLY A 35 4.03 25.34 -10.69
C GLY A 35 3.14 24.14 -11.07
N LEU A 36 2.80 23.28 -10.14
CA LEU A 36 1.89 22.16 -10.35
C LEU A 36 0.43 22.61 -10.19
N ASP A 37 -0.46 22.17 -11.08
CA ASP A 37 -1.91 22.35 -10.95
C ASP A 37 -2.50 21.25 -10.07
N VAL A 38 -2.54 21.52 -8.76
CA VAL A 38 -2.88 20.53 -7.75
C VAL A 38 -4.37 20.50 -7.50
N HIS A 39 -4.94 19.31 -7.59
CA HIS A 39 -6.29 19.01 -7.18
C HIS A 39 -6.28 18.29 -5.83
N ARG A 40 -7.39 18.43 -5.08
CA ARG A 40 -7.53 17.82 -3.75
C ARG A 40 -8.93 17.28 -3.50
N LYS A 41 -8.98 16.08 -2.89
CA LYS A 41 -10.21 15.51 -2.32
C LYS A 41 -9.90 14.88 -0.96
N HIS A 42 -10.49 15.40 0.09
CA HIS A 42 -10.08 15.10 1.48
C HIS A 42 -8.60 15.46 1.69
N ASN A 43 -7.78 14.49 2.13
CA ASN A 43 -6.34 14.65 2.26
C ASN A 43 -5.55 14.02 1.08
N ASN A 44 -6.24 13.57 0.03
CA ASN A 44 -5.59 13.08 -1.18
C ASN A 44 -5.34 14.25 -2.14
N LEU A 45 -4.14 14.28 -2.71
CA LEU A 45 -3.71 15.26 -3.70
C LEU A 45 -3.39 14.57 -5.01
N TRP A 46 -3.69 15.20 -6.14
CA TRP A 46 -3.23 14.70 -7.42
C TRP A 46 -2.95 15.82 -8.41
N VAL A 47 -2.09 15.51 -9.34
CA VAL A 47 -1.77 16.32 -10.50
C VAL A 47 -1.79 15.44 -11.73
N GLU A 48 -2.17 15.99 -12.88
CA GLU A 48 -2.19 15.28 -14.14
C GLU A 48 -1.40 16.07 -15.20
N SER A 49 -0.52 15.38 -15.92
CA SER A 49 0.13 15.94 -17.11
C SER A 49 -0.77 15.77 -18.31
N GLN A 50 -0.79 16.75 -19.19
CA GLN A 50 -1.43 16.59 -20.50
C GLN A 50 -0.44 15.97 -21.47
N GLY A 51 -0.72 14.76 -21.96
CA GLY A 51 0.01 14.13 -23.05
C GLY A 51 -0.24 14.83 -24.38
N THR A 52 0.52 14.46 -25.42
CA THR A 52 0.44 15.08 -26.76
C THR A 52 -0.74 14.57 -27.60
N ARG A 53 -1.48 13.56 -27.15
CA ARG A 53 -2.68 13.06 -27.83
C ARG A 53 -3.90 13.93 -27.50
N GLU A 54 -4.81 14.07 -28.48
CA GLU A 54 -6.10 14.77 -28.30
C GLU A 54 -6.82 14.22 -27.05
N GLN A 55 -7.47 15.11 -26.31
CA GLN A 55 -8.19 14.77 -25.08
C GLN A 55 -9.08 13.53 -25.27
N GLY A 56 -8.82 12.48 -24.52
CA GLY A 56 -9.68 11.29 -24.43
C GLY A 56 -9.21 10.01 -25.16
N SER A 57 -8.06 10.00 -25.85
CA SER A 57 -7.63 8.85 -26.67
C SER A 57 -6.29 8.20 -26.30
N GLY A 58 -5.67 8.55 -25.19
CA GLY A 58 -4.37 8.04 -24.75
C GLY A 58 -4.43 7.20 -23.49
N SER A 59 -3.50 6.24 -23.34
CA SER A 59 -3.30 5.51 -22.08
C SER A 59 -2.99 6.48 -20.93
N ARG A 60 -3.29 6.06 -19.71
CA ARG A 60 -3.07 6.85 -18.48
C ARG A 60 -2.25 6.04 -17.49
N VAL A 61 -1.16 6.63 -17.01
CA VAL A 61 -0.23 6.00 -16.07
C VAL A 61 -0.30 6.72 -14.73
N LEU A 62 -0.58 5.98 -13.68
CA LEU A 62 -0.64 6.46 -12.31
C LEU A 62 0.69 6.21 -11.59
N LEU A 63 1.23 7.23 -10.96
CA LEU A 63 2.23 7.15 -9.91
C LEU A 63 1.51 7.41 -8.58
N ASN A 64 1.51 6.46 -7.66
CA ASN A 64 0.84 6.59 -6.38
C ASN A 64 1.80 6.34 -5.22
N ALA A 65 1.84 7.27 -4.27
CA ALA A 65 2.51 7.13 -2.97
C ALA A 65 1.56 7.60 -1.87
N HIS A 66 1.73 7.09 -0.64
CA HIS A 66 0.90 7.56 0.46
C HIS A 66 1.61 8.61 1.32
N ILE A 67 0.80 9.44 2.00
CA ILE A 67 1.27 10.55 2.84
C ILE A 67 1.10 10.27 4.33
N ASP A 68 0.32 9.26 4.68
CA ASP A 68 0.10 8.88 6.06
C ASP A 68 1.18 7.95 6.60
N THR A 69 1.29 7.90 7.91
CA THR A 69 2.21 7.04 8.65
C THR A 69 1.49 6.34 9.80
N VAL A 70 2.05 5.22 10.25
CA VAL A 70 1.68 4.63 11.54
C VAL A 70 2.11 5.54 12.71
N ARG A 71 1.61 5.26 13.93
CA ARG A 71 2.14 5.91 15.12
C ARG A 71 3.48 5.32 15.53
N PRO A 72 4.45 6.14 16.00
CA PRO A 72 5.75 5.64 16.41
C PRO A 72 5.62 4.72 17.63
N SER A 73 6.37 3.63 17.64
CA SER A 73 6.46 2.73 18.80
C SER A 73 7.28 3.38 19.93
N GLN A 74 7.14 2.85 21.15
CA GLN A 74 7.93 3.31 22.31
C GLN A 74 9.43 2.96 22.24
N SER A 75 9.83 2.15 21.27
CA SER A 75 11.22 1.73 21.08
C SER A 75 12.07 2.71 20.26
N TRP A 76 11.48 3.81 19.75
CA TRP A 76 12.25 4.85 19.07
C TRP A 76 13.31 5.44 20.00
N THR A 77 14.58 5.51 19.52
CA THR A 77 15.69 6.13 20.26
C THR A 77 15.94 7.56 19.79
N ARG A 78 15.40 7.94 18.62
CA ARG A 78 15.42 9.28 18.02
C ARG A 78 14.04 9.92 18.13
N ASP A 79 13.98 11.25 17.98
CA ASP A 79 12.70 11.91 17.78
C ASP A 79 12.13 11.53 16.39
N PRO A 80 10.99 10.82 16.30
CA PRO A 80 10.43 10.35 15.04
C PRO A 80 10.03 11.48 14.09
N HIS A 81 9.73 12.66 14.62
CA HIS A 81 9.34 13.83 13.83
C HIS A 81 10.45 14.86 13.65
N ARG A 82 11.70 14.45 13.86
CA ARG A 82 12.88 15.27 13.60
C ARG A 82 13.81 14.56 12.65
N ALA A 83 13.77 14.96 11.37
CA ALA A 83 14.69 14.40 10.38
C ALA A 83 16.15 14.56 10.82
N THR A 84 16.88 13.47 10.90
CA THR A 84 18.29 13.43 11.24
C THR A 84 19.08 12.79 10.12
N GLN A 85 20.00 13.54 9.53
CA GLN A 85 20.86 13.01 8.47
C GLN A 85 22.22 12.55 9.03
N GLU A 86 22.60 11.31 8.76
CA GLU A 86 23.92 10.74 9.11
C GLU A 86 24.52 10.10 7.86
N GLY A 87 25.47 10.78 7.25
CA GLY A 87 26.02 10.37 5.96
C GLY A 87 24.95 10.32 4.89
N ASP A 88 24.72 9.15 4.32
CA ASP A 88 23.72 8.89 3.30
C ASP A 88 22.31 8.62 3.86
N ARG A 89 22.15 8.41 5.17
CA ARG A 89 20.88 8.05 5.81
C ARG A 89 20.12 9.26 6.31
N ILE A 90 18.81 9.26 6.09
CA ILE A 90 17.85 10.20 6.65
C ILE A 90 16.91 9.41 7.56
N TYR A 91 17.00 9.65 8.86
CA TYR A 91 16.16 9.03 9.87
C TYR A 91 14.92 9.88 10.13
N GLY A 92 13.80 9.23 10.33
CA GLY A 92 12.52 9.83 10.72
C GLY A 92 11.35 8.95 10.33
N LEU A 93 10.24 9.07 11.03
CA LEU A 93 9.02 8.31 10.77
C LEU A 93 8.47 8.65 9.39
N GLY A 94 8.13 7.63 8.61
CA GLY A 94 7.65 7.79 7.22
C GLY A 94 8.76 8.18 6.23
N SER A 95 10.05 8.13 6.63
CA SER A 95 11.14 8.39 5.69
C SER A 95 11.27 7.30 4.64
N ASN A 96 11.10 6.04 5.06
CA ASN A 96 11.16 4.84 4.22
C ASN A 96 9.77 4.46 3.70
N ASP A 97 8.75 4.57 4.53
CA ASP A 97 7.38 4.15 4.30
C ASP A 97 6.40 5.33 4.49
N ASP A 98 5.99 6.10 3.45
CA ASP A 98 6.34 5.97 2.03
C ASP A 98 7.00 7.25 1.47
N GLY A 99 7.60 8.08 2.36
CA GLY A 99 8.19 9.37 1.99
C GLY A 99 9.27 9.27 0.92
N GLY A 100 10.01 8.17 0.89
CA GLY A 100 11.01 7.90 -0.15
C GLY A 100 10.39 7.80 -1.54
N SER A 101 9.32 6.98 -1.69
CA SER A 101 8.60 6.86 -2.95
C SER A 101 7.89 8.16 -3.31
N LEU A 102 7.29 8.84 -2.33
CA LEU A 102 6.61 10.11 -2.53
C LEU A 102 7.52 11.14 -3.21
N VAL A 103 8.69 11.41 -2.62
CA VAL A 103 9.60 12.43 -3.16
C VAL A 103 10.26 11.99 -4.47
N ALA A 104 10.52 10.68 -4.64
CA ALA A 104 11.10 10.15 -5.87
C ALA A 104 10.10 10.19 -7.04
N MET A 105 8.83 9.80 -6.82
CA MET A 105 7.77 9.87 -7.82
C MET A 105 7.44 11.32 -8.20
N LEU A 106 7.38 12.23 -7.21
CA LEU A 106 7.18 13.66 -7.47
C LEU A 106 8.32 14.23 -8.34
N ALA A 107 9.58 13.88 -8.03
CA ALA A 107 10.72 14.28 -8.85
C ALA A 107 10.65 13.73 -10.28
N ALA A 108 10.34 12.44 -10.43
CA ALA A 108 10.18 11.79 -11.73
C ALA A 108 9.05 12.45 -12.54
N PHE A 109 7.89 12.70 -11.92
CA PHE A 109 6.77 13.41 -12.53
C PHE A 109 7.19 14.79 -13.04
N MET A 110 7.83 15.60 -12.19
CA MET A 110 8.28 16.95 -12.57
C MET A 110 9.30 16.93 -13.70
N GLN A 111 10.20 15.95 -13.75
CA GLN A 111 11.19 15.81 -14.85
C GLN A 111 10.52 15.39 -16.16
N LEU A 112 9.63 14.41 -16.12
CA LEU A 112 8.95 13.87 -17.29
C LEU A 112 8.00 14.90 -17.92
N THR A 113 7.37 15.74 -17.11
CA THR A 113 6.37 16.75 -17.56
C THR A 113 6.96 18.13 -17.87
N GLN A 114 8.27 18.30 -17.77
CA GLN A 114 9.02 19.55 -18.08
C GLN A 114 8.66 20.76 -17.20
N LEU A 115 7.92 20.61 -16.15
CA LEU A 115 7.61 21.70 -15.23
C LEU A 115 8.86 22.28 -14.54
N SER A 116 9.99 21.54 -14.60
CA SER A 116 11.31 21.98 -14.12
C SER A 116 11.94 23.10 -14.95
N GLN A 117 11.51 23.37 -16.18
CA GLN A 117 12.11 24.40 -17.06
C GLN A 117 11.61 25.82 -16.82
N HIS A 118 10.46 25.99 -16.17
CA HIS A 118 9.83 27.30 -15.93
C HIS A 118 10.04 27.82 -14.51
N SER A 119 10.56 27.01 -13.60
CA SER A 119 10.93 27.46 -12.27
C SER A 119 12.39 27.87 -12.22
N SER A 120 12.72 28.94 -11.49
CA SER A 120 14.09 29.38 -11.17
C SER A 120 14.91 28.32 -10.38
N LEU A 121 14.34 27.15 -10.21
CA LEU A 121 14.91 25.95 -9.63
C LEU A 121 15.55 25.12 -10.75
N GLN A 122 16.83 25.38 -11.02
CA GLN A 122 17.68 24.40 -11.66
C GLN A 122 17.75 23.18 -10.72
N LEU A 123 16.84 22.22 -10.92
CA LEU A 123 17.02 20.89 -10.40
C LEU A 123 18.31 20.39 -11.06
N HIS A 124 19.43 20.42 -10.34
CA HIS A 124 20.72 19.93 -10.81
C HIS A 124 20.67 18.40 -10.84
N PHE A 125 19.87 17.85 -11.74
CA PHE A 125 19.98 16.47 -12.16
C PHE A 125 20.90 16.44 -13.38
N ASN A 126 21.88 15.57 -13.36
CA ASN A 126 22.85 15.39 -14.47
C ASN A 126 22.23 14.81 -15.76
N SER A 127 20.93 14.95 -15.94
CA SER A 127 20.20 14.44 -17.11
C SER A 127 20.13 15.50 -18.19
N THR A 128 20.89 15.29 -19.26
CA THR A 128 20.81 16.02 -20.56
C THR A 128 19.63 15.56 -21.42
N SER A 129 18.56 15.02 -20.81
CA SER A 129 17.46 14.42 -21.54
C SER A 129 16.59 15.50 -22.19
N THR A 130 16.39 15.36 -23.50
CA THR A 130 15.41 16.10 -24.28
C THR A 130 14.01 15.97 -23.65
N PRO A 131 13.20 17.04 -23.64
CA PRO A 131 11.85 16.98 -23.18
C PRO A 131 11.06 15.84 -23.83
N LEU A 132 10.48 14.95 -23.04
CA LEU A 132 9.64 13.88 -23.56
C LEU A 132 8.25 14.43 -23.88
N GLN A 133 7.80 14.24 -25.12
CA GLN A 133 6.39 14.37 -25.47
C GLN A 133 5.74 13.00 -25.32
N LEU A 134 5.27 12.69 -24.12
CA LEU A 134 4.66 11.39 -23.83
C LEU A 134 3.34 11.23 -24.61
N PRO A 135 3.11 10.07 -25.24
CA PRO A 135 1.85 9.80 -25.95
C PRO A 135 0.70 9.45 -25.01
N PHE A 136 0.87 9.58 -23.71
CA PHE A 136 -0.08 9.26 -22.65
C PHE A 136 0.00 10.30 -21.52
N ASN A 137 -1.02 10.31 -20.67
CA ASN A 137 -1.06 11.17 -19.50
C ASN A 137 -0.40 10.46 -18.30
N ILE A 138 0.37 11.21 -17.50
CA ILE A 138 0.85 10.76 -16.20
C ILE A 138 0.02 11.44 -15.12
N ILE A 139 -0.43 10.67 -14.14
CA ILE A 139 -1.09 11.15 -12.94
C ILE A 139 -0.16 10.84 -11.77
N LEU A 140 0.15 11.83 -10.96
CA LEU A 140 0.75 11.62 -9.64
C LEU A 140 -0.35 11.80 -8.60
N ALA A 141 -0.61 10.78 -7.79
CA ALA A 141 -1.55 10.81 -6.69
C ALA A 141 -0.84 10.54 -5.36
N LEU A 142 -0.87 11.52 -4.47
CA LEU A 142 -0.37 11.44 -3.10
C LEU A 142 -1.56 11.24 -2.16
N THR A 143 -1.68 10.07 -1.54
CA THR A 143 -2.94 9.61 -0.96
C THR A 143 -2.85 9.33 0.53
N ALA A 144 -3.96 9.52 1.23
CA ALA A 144 -4.11 9.35 2.67
C ALA A 144 -4.72 7.98 3.04
N GLU A 145 -4.71 7.66 4.32
CA GLU A 145 -5.36 6.50 4.94
C GLU A 145 -4.93 5.14 4.37
N GLU A 146 -3.74 5.02 3.78
CA GLU A 146 -3.21 3.75 3.27
C GLU A 146 -3.03 2.74 4.40
N GLU A 147 -2.31 3.11 5.45
CA GLU A 147 -1.87 2.28 6.58
C GLU A 147 -3.01 1.66 7.40
N VAL A 148 -4.21 2.20 7.24
CA VAL A 148 -5.43 1.70 7.89
C VAL A 148 -6.47 1.20 6.89
N SER A 149 -6.11 1.12 5.60
CA SER A 149 -7.05 0.77 4.51
C SER A 149 -8.36 1.58 4.61
N GLY A 150 -8.23 2.88 4.89
CA GLY A 150 -9.34 3.77 5.26
C GLY A 150 -10.29 4.08 4.11
N GLU A 151 -11.43 4.70 4.43
CA GLU A 151 -12.48 4.98 3.44
C GLU A 151 -12.24 6.26 2.64
N ARG A 152 -11.37 7.16 3.13
CA ARG A 152 -11.05 8.43 2.48
C ARG A 152 -9.71 8.42 1.74
N GLY A 153 -9.17 7.23 1.46
CA GLY A 153 -7.94 7.02 0.72
C GLY A 153 -8.13 7.09 -0.81
N ILE A 154 -7.23 6.46 -1.55
CA ILE A 154 -7.12 6.49 -3.01
C ILE A 154 -8.42 6.16 -3.74
N GLN A 155 -9.26 5.26 -3.21
CA GLN A 155 -10.53 4.87 -3.85
C GLN A 155 -11.50 6.03 -4.04
N THR A 156 -11.34 7.13 -3.30
CA THR A 156 -12.19 8.32 -3.46
C THR A 156 -11.83 9.14 -4.68
N LEU A 157 -10.69 8.88 -5.31
CA LEU A 157 -10.21 9.62 -6.47
C LEU A 157 -10.79 9.11 -7.78
N TRP A 158 -11.31 7.88 -7.88
CA TRP A 158 -11.71 7.28 -9.15
C TRP A 158 -12.82 8.03 -9.87
N ASP A 159 -13.75 8.66 -9.12
CA ASP A 159 -14.81 9.51 -9.69
C ASP A 159 -14.26 10.84 -10.25
N GLU A 160 -13.11 11.30 -9.78
CA GLU A 160 -12.47 12.56 -10.19
C GLU A 160 -11.48 12.33 -11.33
N ILE A 161 -10.58 11.37 -11.19
CA ILE A 161 -9.52 11.13 -12.17
C ILE A 161 -9.95 10.16 -13.27
N GLY A 162 -11.03 9.39 -13.07
CA GLY A 162 -11.48 8.38 -14.03
C GLY A 162 -10.55 7.16 -14.13
N PRO A 163 -10.71 6.35 -15.20
CA PRO A 163 -9.94 5.11 -15.36
C PRO A 163 -8.45 5.39 -15.61
N VAL A 164 -7.61 4.50 -15.09
CA VAL A 164 -6.17 4.45 -15.35
C VAL A 164 -5.83 3.06 -15.90
N ASP A 165 -4.90 2.99 -16.85
CA ASP A 165 -4.53 1.75 -17.51
C ASP A 165 -3.38 1.05 -16.79
N TYR A 166 -2.40 1.83 -16.34
CA TYR A 166 -1.18 1.34 -15.68
C TYR A 166 -0.93 2.09 -14.39
N ALA A 167 -0.38 1.42 -13.36
CA ALA A 167 -0.01 2.07 -12.11
C ALA A 167 1.32 1.56 -11.54
N LEU A 168 2.11 2.49 -11.02
CA LEU A 168 3.23 2.23 -10.13
C LEU A 168 2.80 2.63 -8.73
N VAL A 169 2.68 1.66 -7.82
CA VAL A 169 2.33 1.89 -6.43
C VAL A 169 3.61 1.94 -5.61
N GLY A 170 3.89 3.09 -5.01
CA GLY A 170 5.06 3.34 -4.16
C GLY A 170 4.97 2.55 -2.88
N GLU A 171 6.04 1.85 -2.56
CA GLU A 171 6.26 1.09 -1.34
C GLU A 171 7.74 0.72 -1.23
N PRO A 172 8.29 0.50 -0.03
CA PRO A 172 9.72 0.19 0.14
C PRO A 172 10.06 -1.23 -0.31
N THR A 173 10.39 -1.41 -1.58
CA THR A 173 10.71 -2.70 -2.20
C THR A 173 12.17 -2.85 -2.62
N GLY A 174 13.00 -1.82 -2.41
CA GLY A 174 14.38 -1.75 -2.92
C GLY A 174 14.43 -1.66 -4.44
N MET A 175 13.45 -1.00 -5.06
CA MET A 175 13.27 -0.90 -6.51
C MET A 175 13.14 -2.27 -7.22
N ARG A 176 12.77 -3.32 -6.50
CA ARG A 176 12.29 -4.58 -7.08
C ARG A 176 10.80 -4.48 -7.34
N ALA A 177 10.33 -5.05 -8.42
CA ALA A 177 8.92 -5.01 -8.78
C ALA A 177 8.14 -6.14 -8.10
N ALA A 178 7.28 -5.81 -7.14
CA ALA A 178 6.28 -6.77 -6.70
C ALA A 178 5.21 -6.89 -7.79
N THR A 179 5.08 -8.08 -8.36
CA THR A 179 4.08 -8.41 -9.40
C THR A 179 2.85 -9.08 -8.83
N SER A 180 2.80 -9.27 -7.53
CA SER A 180 1.62 -9.71 -6.77
C SER A 180 1.74 -9.31 -5.30
N GLU A 181 0.60 -9.14 -4.63
CA GLU A 181 0.52 -8.91 -3.20
C GLU A 181 -0.66 -9.66 -2.57
N ARG A 182 -0.47 -10.10 -1.33
CA ARG A 182 -1.54 -10.77 -0.59
C ARG A 182 -2.56 -9.78 -0.12
N GLY A 183 -3.84 -10.19 -0.11
CA GLY A 183 -4.90 -9.45 0.56
C GLY A 183 -4.83 -9.55 2.08
N LEU A 184 -5.80 -8.94 2.73
CA LEU A 184 -6.01 -9.01 4.17
C LEU A 184 -7.50 -9.24 4.47
N LEU A 185 -7.79 -10.35 5.15
CA LEU A 185 -9.12 -10.64 5.69
C LEU A 185 -8.97 -10.95 7.18
N VAL A 186 -9.57 -10.11 8.01
CA VAL A 186 -9.63 -10.35 9.46
C VAL A 186 -11.06 -10.73 9.83
N LEU A 187 -11.21 -11.89 10.47
CA LEU A 187 -12.49 -12.39 10.95
C LEU A 187 -12.54 -12.34 12.48
N ASP A 188 -13.63 -11.80 13.01
CA ASP A 188 -14.02 -11.94 14.41
C ASP A 188 -14.93 -13.17 14.55
N GLY A 189 -14.47 -14.18 15.31
CA GLY A 189 -15.23 -15.39 15.61
C GLY A 189 -15.86 -15.33 16.98
N VAL A 190 -17.14 -15.72 17.08
CA VAL A 190 -17.90 -15.74 18.33
C VAL A 190 -18.57 -17.09 18.53
N ALA A 191 -18.06 -17.86 19.47
CA ALA A 191 -18.74 -19.08 19.98
C ALA A 191 -19.69 -18.71 21.11
N THR A 192 -20.89 -19.27 21.08
CA THR A 192 -21.90 -19.10 22.13
C THR A 192 -22.18 -20.42 22.85
N GLY A 193 -22.36 -20.35 24.15
CA GLY A 193 -22.65 -21.46 25.02
C GLY A 193 -23.80 -21.15 25.98
N VAL A 194 -23.77 -21.82 27.12
CA VAL A 194 -24.73 -21.60 28.23
C VAL A 194 -23.92 -21.61 29.52
N SER A 195 -24.00 -20.53 30.28
CA SER A 195 -23.30 -20.42 31.57
C SER A 195 -23.81 -21.46 32.58
N GLY A 196 -22.91 -21.92 33.44
CA GLY A 196 -23.24 -22.90 34.49
C GLY A 196 -22.13 -23.00 35.53
N HIS A 197 -22.42 -23.74 36.61
CA HIS A 197 -21.41 -23.96 37.65
C HIS A 197 -20.46 -25.14 37.28
N ALA A 198 -19.16 -24.87 37.17
CA ALA A 198 -18.18 -25.86 36.71
C ALA A 198 -18.21 -27.20 37.48
N ALA A 199 -18.53 -27.19 38.78
CA ALA A 199 -18.62 -28.41 39.61
C ALA A 199 -19.90 -29.25 39.42
N ARG A 200 -20.90 -28.75 38.66
CA ARG A 200 -22.20 -29.39 38.49
C ARG A 200 -22.41 -30.05 37.15
N ASN A 201 -21.46 -29.93 36.25
CA ASN A 201 -21.54 -30.39 34.86
C ASN A 201 -22.79 -29.84 34.14
N GLU A 202 -23.14 -28.56 34.40
CA GLU A 202 -24.25 -27.81 33.83
C GLU A 202 -23.74 -26.85 32.76
N GLY A 203 -24.61 -26.52 31.80
CA GLY A 203 -24.30 -25.53 30.77
C GLY A 203 -23.62 -26.10 29.54
N VAL A 204 -23.19 -25.19 28.63
CA VAL A 204 -22.47 -25.49 27.38
C VAL A 204 -21.27 -24.58 27.30
N ASN A 205 -20.09 -25.15 27.32
CA ASN A 205 -18.85 -24.38 27.34
C ASN A 205 -18.51 -23.80 25.96
N ALA A 206 -18.61 -22.47 25.81
CA ALA A 206 -18.30 -21.76 24.59
C ALA A 206 -16.82 -21.87 24.22
N LEU A 207 -15.91 -21.96 25.20
CA LEU A 207 -14.47 -22.14 24.93
C LEU A 207 -14.20 -23.45 24.20
N TYR A 208 -14.86 -24.55 24.60
CA TYR A 208 -14.67 -25.84 23.94
C TYR A 208 -15.22 -25.85 22.50
N LYS A 209 -16.33 -25.13 22.24
CA LYS A 209 -16.80 -24.93 20.86
C LYS A 209 -15.81 -24.14 20.03
N ALA A 210 -15.30 -23.01 20.54
CA ALA A 210 -14.28 -22.24 19.87
C ALA A 210 -13.01 -23.04 19.57
N MET A 211 -12.56 -23.90 20.51
CA MET A 211 -11.41 -24.77 20.29
C MET A 211 -11.65 -25.79 19.15
N GLN A 212 -12.86 -26.32 19.01
CA GLN A 212 -13.20 -27.21 17.89
C GLN A 212 -13.18 -26.47 16.57
N ASP A 213 -13.76 -25.28 16.51
CA ASP A 213 -13.76 -24.44 15.32
C ASP A 213 -12.34 -23.98 14.95
N ILE A 214 -11.55 -23.57 15.93
CA ILE A 214 -10.13 -23.20 15.70
C ILE A 214 -9.33 -24.39 15.14
N GLU A 215 -9.58 -25.60 15.61
CA GLU A 215 -8.92 -26.79 15.07
C GLU A 215 -9.39 -27.10 13.64
N ALA A 216 -10.69 -26.92 13.32
CA ALA A 216 -11.20 -27.02 11.95
C ALA A 216 -10.52 -25.98 11.03
N LEU A 217 -10.48 -24.71 11.45
CA LEU A 217 -9.80 -23.64 10.73
C LEU A 217 -8.31 -23.94 10.49
N ARG A 218 -7.61 -24.50 11.50
CA ARG A 218 -6.20 -24.88 11.40
C ARG A 218 -5.96 -26.02 10.40
N GLN A 219 -6.94 -26.91 10.24
CA GLN A 219 -6.88 -28.05 9.34
C GLN A 219 -7.40 -27.74 7.94
N HIS A 220 -8.15 -26.65 7.78
CA HIS A 220 -8.69 -26.22 6.49
C HIS A 220 -7.59 -26.09 5.44
N ARG A 221 -7.89 -26.51 4.20
CA ARG A 221 -6.99 -26.39 3.05
C ARG A 221 -7.73 -25.75 1.90
N PHE A 222 -7.17 -24.65 1.43
CA PHE A 222 -7.66 -23.97 0.24
C PHE A 222 -7.14 -24.71 -1.00
N GLU A 223 -8.04 -25.19 -1.88
CA GLU A 223 -7.68 -26.03 -3.03
C GLU A 223 -6.97 -25.23 -4.14
N ARG A 224 -7.40 -23.97 -4.35
CA ARG A 224 -6.83 -23.11 -5.39
C ARG A 224 -5.53 -22.48 -4.87
N VAL A 225 -4.42 -22.85 -5.49
CA VAL A 225 -3.08 -22.35 -5.13
C VAL A 225 -2.61 -21.34 -6.16
N SER A 226 -2.19 -20.17 -5.69
CA SER A 226 -1.64 -19.11 -6.56
C SER A 226 -0.28 -19.54 -7.10
N PRO A 227 -0.02 -19.35 -8.39
CA PRO A 227 1.30 -19.64 -8.99
C PRO A 227 2.39 -18.69 -8.45
N THR A 228 2.04 -17.49 -7.99
CA THR A 228 2.99 -16.48 -7.51
C THR A 228 3.02 -16.39 -5.99
N MET A 229 1.87 -16.50 -5.31
CA MET A 229 1.74 -16.32 -3.86
C MET A 229 1.67 -17.64 -3.07
N GLY A 230 1.44 -18.80 -3.75
CA GLY A 230 1.24 -20.10 -3.09
C GLY A 230 -0.15 -20.19 -2.43
N GLU A 231 -0.24 -20.91 -1.30
CA GLU A 231 -1.48 -21.13 -0.57
C GLU A 231 -1.97 -19.87 0.18
N VAL A 232 -3.29 -19.76 0.39
CA VAL A 232 -3.86 -18.81 1.37
C VAL A 232 -3.30 -19.12 2.76
N ARG A 233 -2.88 -18.09 3.49
CA ARG A 233 -2.38 -18.25 4.86
C ARG A 233 -3.48 -17.87 5.84
N LEU A 234 -3.66 -18.69 6.89
CA LEU A 234 -4.64 -18.50 7.95
C LEU A 234 -3.99 -18.73 9.29
N ASN A 235 -4.19 -17.78 10.23
CA ASN A 235 -3.73 -17.91 11.61
C ASN A 235 -4.80 -17.38 12.56
N VAL A 236 -5.09 -18.14 13.63
CA VAL A 236 -5.83 -17.61 14.77
C VAL A 236 -4.86 -16.88 15.69
N THR A 237 -5.09 -15.59 15.90
CA THR A 237 -4.13 -14.71 16.56
C THR A 237 -4.54 -14.28 17.96
N GLN A 238 -5.84 -14.39 18.27
CA GLN A 238 -6.39 -14.03 19.58
C GLN A 238 -7.48 -15.01 19.99
N ILE A 239 -7.61 -15.26 21.28
CA ILE A 239 -8.73 -15.98 21.90
C ILE A 239 -8.98 -15.43 23.30
N ASN A 240 -10.25 -15.20 23.65
CA ASN A 240 -10.66 -14.71 24.96
C ASN A 240 -11.97 -15.37 25.43
N ALA A 241 -11.99 -15.90 26.66
CA ALA A 241 -13.17 -16.52 27.26
C ALA A 241 -13.09 -16.58 28.77
N GLY A 242 -14.26 -16.60 29.42
CA GLY A 242 -14.40 -16.81 30.87
C GLY A 242 -14.18 -15.57 31.72
N THR A 243 -14.80 -15.57 32.91
CA THR A 243 -14.73 -14.47 33.88
C THR A 243 -14.30 -14.94 35.27
N ALA A 244 -14.53 -16.22 35.60
CA ALA A 244 -14.17 -16.81 36.88
C ALA A 244 -13.90 -18.33 36.74
N HIS A 245 -13.01 -18.88 37.59
CA HIS A 245 -12.58 -20.27 37.50
C HIS A 245 -13.69 -21.32 37.73
N ASN A 246 -14.80 -20.93 38.38
CA ASN A 246 -15.92 -21.81 38.70
C ASN A 246 -17.16 -21.57 37.83
N VAL A 247 -17.05 -20.80 36.79
CA VAL A 247 -18.13 -20.45 35.82
C VAL A 247 -17.79 -21.01 34.45
N ILE A 248 -18.69 -21.81 33.88
CA ILE A 248 -18.60 -22.26 32.49
C ILE A 248 -18.85 -21.05 31.59
N PRO A 249 -17.91 -20.71 30.68
CA PRO A 249 -18.10 -19.55 29.80
C PRO A 249 -19.20 -19.79 28.76
N ASP A 250 -20.10 -18.83 28.66
CA ASP A 250 -21.19 -18.78 27.66
C ASP A 250 -20.80 -18.03 26.38
N ARG A 251 -19.62 -17.40 26.38
CA ARG A 251 -19.08 -16.68 25.24
C ARG A 251 -17.57 -16.89 25.14
N CYS A 252 -17.10 -17.14 23.92
CA CYS A 252 -15.70 -17.16 23.59
C CYS A 252 -15.50 -16.38 22.27
N GLU A 253 -14.57 -15.45 22.27
CA GLU A 253 -14.20 -14.64 21.11
C GLU A 253 -12.83 -15.03 20.62
N PHE A 254 -12.62 -15.07 19.30
CA PHE A 254 -11.32 -15.30 18.71
C PHE A 254 -11.16 -14.48 17.41
N VAL A 255 -9.93 -14.21 17.03
CA VAL A 255 -9.62 -13.44 15.83
C VAL A 255 -8.78 -14.29 14.89
N VAL A 256 -9.15 -14.27 13.60
CA VAL A 256 -8.47 -14.98 12.53
C VAL A 256 -7.87 -13.95 11.57
N ASP A 257 -6.54 -13.94 11.40
CA ASP A 257 -5.81 -13.23 10.35
C ASP A 257 -5.67 -14.15 9.15
N ILE A 258 -6.18 -13.73 8.01
CA ILE A 258 -6.13 -14.46 6.76
C ILE A 258 -5.44 -13.59 5.72
N ARG A 259 -4.52 -14.21 4.95
CA ARG A 259 -3.79 -13.60 3.84
C ARG A 259 -4.21 -14.28 2.54
N PRO A 260 -5.27 -13.77 1.90
CA PRO A 260 -5.79 -14.28 0.63
C PRO A 260 -4.78 -14.20 -0.51
N THR A 261 -5.06 -14.93 -1.57
CA THR A 261 -4.40 -14.83 -2.87
C THR A 261 -5.43 -14.42 -3.91
N GLU A 262 -5.00 -14.07 -5.12
CA GLU A 262 -5.86 -13.70 -6.24
C GLU A 262 -6.82 -14.82 -6.69
N GLN A 263 -6.61 -16.03 -6.17
CA GLN A 263 -7.46 -17.19 -6.46
C GLN A 263 -8.80 -17.18 -5.73
N TYR A 264 -8.96 -16.33 -4.69
CA TYR A 264 -10.15 -16.26 -3.85
C TYR A 264 -10.58 -14.83 -3.60
N THR A 265 -11.88 -14.58 -3.63
CA THR A 265 -12.44 -13.38 -3.02
C THR A 265 -12.53 -13.53 -1.50
N ASN A 266 -12.58 -12.42 -0.78
CA ASN A 266 -12.74 -12.44 0.66
C ASN A 266 -14.10 -13.00 1.08
N GLU A 267 -15.14 -12.81 0.24
CA GLU A 267 -16.49 -13.36 0.40
C GLU A 267 -16.50 -14.88 0.29
N GLU A 268 -15.82 -15.46 -0.71
CA GLU A 268 -15.68 -16.92 -0.85
C GLU A 268 -15.00 -17.52 0.38
N ILE A 269 -13.87 -16.94 0.84
CA ILE A 269 -13.14 -17.42 2.02
C ILE A 269 -14.04 -17.39 3.26
N LEU A 270 -14.73 -16.27 3.52
CA LEU A 270 -15.64 -16.16 4.64
C LEU A 270 -16.76 -17.22 4.57
N HIS A 271 -17.33 -17.40 3.38
CA HIS A 271 -18.39 -18.40 3.16
C HIS A 271 -17.90 -19.81 3.48
N ASP A 272 -16.76 -20.23 2.91
CA ASP A 272 -16.20 -21.56 3.08
C ASP A 272 -15.88 -21.85 4.56
N LEU A 273 -15.21 -20.93 5.24
CA LEU A 273 -14.85 -21.09 6.63
C LEU A 273 -16.08 -21.10 7.57
N GLN A 274 -17.13 -20.33 7.23
CA GLN A 274 -18.37 -20.34 8.02
C GLN A 274 -19.09 -21.69 7.95
N GLN A 275 -18.97 -22.44 6.85
CA GLN A 275 -19.57 -23.77 6.75
C GLN A 275 -18.92 -24.80 7.69
N GLU A 276 -17.65 -24.60 8.05
CA GLU A 276 -16.89 -25.49 8.92
C GLU A 276 -17.02 -25.15 10.40
N CYS A 277 -17.50 -23.94 10.73
CA CYS A 277 -17.54 -23.43 12.10
C CYS A 277 -18.97 -23.40 12.66
N GLN A 278 -19.13 -23.78 13.94
CA GLN A 278 -20.34 -23.53 14.72
C GLN A 278 -20.42 -22.07 15.22
N SER A 279 -19.24 -21.45 15.40
CA SER A 279 -19.12 -20.03 15.76
C SER A 279 -19.56 -19.14 14.62
N THR A 280 -20.11 -17.97 14.95
CA THR A 280 -20.39 -16.94 13.95
C THR A 280 -19.08 -16.25 13.57
N LEU A 281 -18.71 -16.24 12.29
CA LEU A 281 -17.59 -15.51 11.75
C LEU A 281 -18.07 -14.20 11.11
N THR A 282 -17.45 -13.08 11.47
CA THR A 282 -17.79 -11.76 10.93
C THR A 282 -16.53 -11.09 10.40
N ALA A 283 -16.53 -10.73 9.12
CA ALA A 283 -15.43 -10.00 8.52
C ALA A 283 -15.42 -8.54 8.98
N ARG A 284 -14.25 -8.03 9.40
CA ARG A 284 -14.07 -6.61 9.68
C ARG A 284 -14.11 -5.77 8.40
N ASN A 285 -13.56 -6.32 7.31
CA ASN A 285 -13.55 -5.69 5.99
C ASN A 285 -13.39 -6.78 4.91
N LEU A 286 -14.22 -6.73 3.88
CA LEU A 286 -14.15 -7.65 2.72
C LEU A 286 -13.43 -7.04 1.51
N ARG A 287 -13.07 -5.74 1.55
CA ARG A 287 -12.56 -5.01 0.39
C ARG A 287 -11.05 -5.11 0.18
N ASN A 288 -10.28 -5.63 1.15
CA ASN A 288 -8.83 -5.74 1.08
C ASN A 288 -8.45 -7.02 0.30
N ARG A 289 -8.66 -6.97 -1.01
CA ARG A 289 -8.37 -8.09 -1.93
C ARG A 289 -6.88 -8.25 -2.18
N SER A 290 -6.48 -9.41 -2.68
CA SER A 290 -5.15 -9.61 -3.27
C SER A 290 -5.08 -8.95 -4.63
N SER A 291 -3.87 -8.60 -5.05
CA SER A 291 -3.58 -8.00 -6.35
C SER A 291 -2.51 -8.81 -7.07
N ALA A 292 -2.60 -8.89 -8.40
CA ALA A 292 -1.57 -9.52 -9.24
C ALA A 292 -1.54 -8.85 -10.61
N THR A 293 -0.33 -8.63 -11.14
CA THR A 293 -0.11 -8.14 -12.49
C THR A 293 -0.45 -9.24 -13.49
N PRO A 294 -1.28 -8.97 -14.51
CA PRO A 294 -1.56 -9.96 -15.57
C PRO A 294 -0.27 -10.44 -16.24
N GLN A 295 -0.26 -11.71 -16.69
CA GLN A 295 0.94 -12.30 -17.32
C GLN A 295 1.27 -11.68 -18.69
N ASP A 296 0.29 -11.12 -19.36
CA ASP A 296 0.37 -10.38 -20.62
C ASP A 296 0.48 -8.84 -20.43
N SER A 297 0.66 -8.40 -19.20
CA SER A 297 0.80 -6.96 -18.87
C SER A 297 2.01 -6.34 -19.55
N LEU A 298 1.79 -5.16 -20.12
CA LEU A 298 2.85 -4.31 -20.67
C LEU A 298 3.88 -3.90 -19.58
N LEU A 299 3.42 -3.63 -18.35
CA LEU A 299 4.33 -3.32 -17.24
C LEU A 299 5.25 -4.50 -16.91
N LEU A 300 4.74 -5.73 -17.00
CA LEU A 300 5.58 -6.91 -16.76
C LEU A 300 6.64 -7.08 -17.85
N GLN A 301 6.32 -6.74 -19.12
CA GLN A 301 7.31 -6.71 -20.19
C GLN A 301 8.38 -5.67 -19.95
N VAL A 302 7.99 -4.42 -19.64
CA VAL A 302 8.92 -3.33 -19.32
C VAL A 302 9.86 -3.68 -18.17
N VAL A 303 9.33 -4.29 -17.09
CA VAL A 303 10.13 -4.73 -15.94
C VAL A 303 11.18 -5.77 -16.36
N LYS A 304 10.83 -6.71 -17.26
CA LYS A 304 11.76 -7.70 -17.79
C LYS A 304 12.84 -7.07 -18.67
N ASP A 305 12.46 -6.15 -19.55
CA ASP A 305 13.38 -5.49 -20.48
C ASP A 305 14.39 -4.59 -19.76
N LEU A 306 14.00 -4.04 -18.61
CA LEU A 306 14.87 -3.28 -17.73
C LEU A 306 15.68 -4.14 -16.73
N ASP A 307 15.58 -5.47 -16.80
CA ASP A 307 16.23 -6.42 -15.88
C ASP A 307 15.92 -6.15 -14.39
N ILE A 308 14.70 -5.68 -14.10
CA ILE A 308 14.24 -5.43 -12.75
C ILE A 308 13.79 -6.76 -12.11
N GLU A 309 14.36 -7.09 -10.94
CA GLU A 309 13.99 -8.29 -10.19
C GLU A 309 12.51 -8.24 -9.78
N THR A 310 11.78 -9.35 -9.99
CA THR A 310 10.37 -9.48 -9.59
C THR A 310 10.19 -10.38 -8.38
N PHE A 311 9.16 -10.09 -7.58
CA PHE A 311 8.80 -10.91 -6.43
C PHE A 311 7.31 -10.82 -6.10
N SER A 312 6.84 -11.67 -5.17
CA SER A 312 5.49 -11.60 -4.59
C SER A 312 5.56 -10.97 -3.20
N SER A 313 4.85 -9.86 -3.00
CA SER A 313 4.82 -9.15 -1.70
C SER A 313 3.93 -9.85 -0.68
N PRO A 314 4.38 -10.02 0.57
CA PRO A 314 3.55 -10.57 1.63
C PRO A 314 2.56 -9.56 2.24
N THR A 315 2.72 -8.25 1.93
CA THR A 315 1.95 -7.14 2.49
C THR A 315 1.02 -6.53 1.44
N THR A 316 -0.08 -5.93 1.92
CA THR A 316 -1.02 -5.15 1.11
C THR A 316 -0.48 -3.73 0.88
N SER A 317 -1.05 -3.04 -0.11
CA SER A 317 -0.81 -1.62 -0.39
C SER A 317 -2.05 -0.98 -1.04
N ASN A 318 -1.96 0.26 -1.47
CA ASN A 318 -2.99 0.93 -2.26
C ASN A 318 -3.34 0.18 -3.57
N TRP A 319 -2.50 -0.75 -4.01
CA TRP A 319 -2.78 -1.59 -5.19
C TRP A 319 -4.13 -2.32 -5.08
N MET A 320 -4.47 -2.83 -3.90
CA MET A 320 -5.77 -3.51 -3.68
C MET A 320 -7.00 -2.61 -3.92
N ARG A 321 -6.80 -1.29 -3.98
CA ARG A 321 -7.85 -0.28 -4.17
C ARG A 321 -7.92 0.26 -5.59
N LEU A 322 -6.99 -0.11 -6.46
CA LEU A 322 -7.00 0.28 -7.87
C LEU A 322 -8.21 -0.33 -8.60
N PRO A 323 -8.69 0.30 -9.67
CA PRO A 323 -9.69 -0.30 -10.57
C PRO A 323 -9.23 -1.68 -11.07
N ALA A 324 -10.15 -2.63 -11.20
CA ALA A 324 -9.81 -4.01 -11.56
C ALA A 324 -9.15 -4.16 -12.94
N ALA A 325 -9.39 -3.21 -13.84
CA ALA A 325 -8.82 -3.19 -15.19
C ALA A 325 -7.45 -2.50 -15.25
N CYS A 326 -6.95 -1.96 -14.14
CA CYS A 326 -5.65 -1.30 -14.08
C CYS A 326 -4.54 -2.32 -13.87
N ASP A 327 -3.62 -2.40 -14.81
CA ASP A 327 -2.39 -3.16 -14.64
C ASP A 327 -1.45 -2.40 -13.71
N ALA A 328 -0.92 -3.08 -12.69
CA ALA A 328 -0.07 -2.41 -11.72
C ALA A 328 1.09 -3.28 -11.25
N ILE A 329 2.13 -2.61 -10.78
CA ILE A 329 3.21 -3.17 -9.98
C ILE A 329 3.41 -2.32 -8.74
N LYS A 330 3.91 -2.94 -7.66
CA LYS A 330 4.33 -2.24 -6.47
C LYS A 330 5.86 -2.13 -6.47
N ILE A 331 6.38 -0.89 -6.40
CA ILE A 331 7.81 -0.63 -6.55
C ILE A 331 8.20 0.71 -5.91
N GLY A 332 9.31 0.74 -5.18
CA GLY A 332 9.86 1.98 -4.63
C GLY A 332 11.17 1.79 -3.90
N PRO A 333 11.83 2.90 -3.51
CA PRO A 333 13.08 2.86 -2.76
C PRO A 333 12.89 2.37 -1.34
N GLY A 334 14.01 2.07 -0.69
CA GLY A 334 14.00 1.63 0.69
C GLY A 334 13.78 0.12 0.85
N ASP A 335 13.63 -0.31 2.09
CA ASP A 335 13.50 -1.72 2.45
C ASP A 335 12.30 -1.91 3.37
N SER A 336 11.39 -2.81 3.00
CA SER A 336 10.20 -3.15 3.79
C SER A 336 10.53 -3.63 5.21
N ALA A 337 11.74 -4.15 5.45
CA ALA A 337 12.19 -4.53 6.78
C ALA A 337 12.42 -3.31 7.72
N ARG A 338 12.44 -2.09 7.19
CA ARG A 338 12.56 -0.86 7.98
C ARG A 338 11.20 -0.23 8.32
N SER A 339 10.14 -0.61 7.60
CA SER A 339 8.77 -0.11 7.82
C SER A 339 8.25 -0.49 9.20
N HIS A 340 7.57 0.42 9.88
CA HIS A 340 6.99 0.24 11.20
C HIS A 340 8.01 -0.11 12.32
N HIS A 341 9.30 0.09 12.05
CA HIS A 341 10.38 -0.12 13.01
C HIS A 341 10.86 1.20 13.63
N ALA A 342 11.37 1.12 14.85
CA ALA A 342 12.01 2.27 15.49
C ALA A 342 13.26 2.69 14.71
N ASP A 343 13.51 4.01 14.70
CA ASP A 343 14.65 4.61 14.00
C ASP A 343 14.67 4.29 12.50
N GLU A 344 13.47 4.25 11.91
CA GLU A 344 13.25 4.13 10.47
C GLU A 344 14.12 5.13 9.68
N TYR A 345 14.66 4.68 8.56
CA TYR A 345 15.49 5.51 7.70
C TYR A 345 15.41 5.10 6.24
N ILE A 346 15.74 6.04 5.36
CA ILE A 346 16.03 5.81 3.95
C ILE A 346 17.38 6.41 3.60
N THR A 347 18.04 5.94 2.53
CA THR A 347 19.27 6.57 2.05
C THR A 347 19.00 7.54 0.90
N ILE A 348 19.84 8.56 0.78
CA ILE A 348 19.77 9.54 -0.32
C ILE A 348 19.99 8.81 -1.66
N SER A 349 20.95 7.89 -1.70
CA SER A 349 21.22 7.10 -2.89
C SER A 349 20.06 6.20 -3.33
N GLU A 350 19.25 5.66 -2.38
CA GLU A 350 18.03 4.93 -2.70
C GLU A 350 16.99 5.85 -3.37
N ILE A 351 16.80 7.07 -2.87
CA ILE A 351 15.87 8.05 -3.45
C ILE A 351 16.35 8.47 -4.85
N GLU A 352 17.62 8.80 -5.01
CA GLU A 352 18.19 9.21 -6.31
C GLU A 352 18.09 8.09 -7.34
N GLY A 353 18.42 6.86 -6.97
CA GLY A 353 18.26 5.69 -7.83
C GLY A 353 16.81 5.40 -8.22
N ALA A 354 15.86 5.67 -7.30
CA ALA A 354 14.44 5.48 -7.58
C ALA A 354 13.88 6.52 -8.57
N ILE A 355 14.34 7.76 -8.51
CA ILE A 355 13.95 8.79 -9.50
C ILE A 355 14.30 8.30 -10.92
N ASP A 356 15.53 7.85 -11.14
CA ASP A 356 15.95 7.30 -12.42
C ASP A 356 15.18 6.02 -12.77
N GLY A 357 14.92 5.16 -11.80
CA GLY A 357 14.14 3.94 -11.96
C GLY A 357 12.73 4.21 -12.46
N TYR A 358 11.99 5.13 -11.84
CA TYR A 358 10.64 5.51 -12.27
C TYR A 358 10.64 6.12 -13.67
N ILE A 359 11.61 7.00 -13.97
CA ILE A 359 11.77 7.59 -15.30
C ILE A 359 12.00 6.50 -16.36
N ASN A 360 12.87 5.53 -16.08
CA ASN A 360 13.16 4.45 -17.02
C ASN A 360 11.94 3.54 -17.25
N ILE A 361 11.17 3.22 -16.19
CA ILE A 361 9.93 2.44 -16.34
C ILE A 361 8.92 3.20 -17.21
N ILE A 362 8.70 4.49 -16.96
CA ILE A 362 7.77 5.31 -17.75
C ILE A 362 8.22 5.40 -19.21
N ARG A 363 9.51 5.48 -19.49
CA ARG A 363 10.05 5.44 -20.86
C ARG A 363 9.85 4.07 -21.52
N GLY A 364 10.06 2.98 -20.77
CA GLY A 364 9.74 1.65 -21.25
C GLY A 364 8.27 1.50 -21.65
N VAL A 365 7.35 2.02 -20.83
CA VAL A 365 5.92 2.07 -21.16
C VAL A 365 5.67 2.86 -22.45
N GLU A 366 6.37 4.00 -22.64
CA GLU A 366 6.28 4.80 -23.87
C GLU A 366 6.72 4.02 -25.11
N GLU A 367 7.85 3.31 -25.01
CA GLU A 367 8.41 2.52 -26.11
C GLU A 367 7.47 1.39 -26.53
N GLU A 368 6.94 0.64 -25.59
CA GLU A 368 5.99 -0.45 -25.81
C GLU A 368 4.68 0.06 -26.46
N LEU A 369 4.14 1.19 -25.98
CA LEU A 369 2.92 1.78 -26.54
C LEU A 369 3.11 2.37 -27.95
N LYS A 370 4.35 2.69 -28.36
CA LYS A 370 4.67 3.12 -29.73
C LYS A 370 4.86 1.96 -30.68
N GLY A 371 5.29 0.79 -30.16
CA GLY A 371 5.52 -0.42 -30.92
C GLY A 371 4.26 -1.22 -31.19
N SER A 372 3.18 -0.98 -30.44
CA SER A 372 1.85 -1.61 -30.56
C SER A 372 0.95 -0.81 -31.50
#